data_ad73ef9a413ecd5d5beebdd267573057
#
_entry.id   ad73ef9a413ecd5d5beebdd267573057
#
_cell.length_a   1.000
_cell.length_b   1.000
_cell.length_c   1.000
_cell.angle_alpha   90.00
_cell.angle_beta   90.00
_cell.angle_gamma   90.00
#
_symmetry.space_group_name_H-M   'P 1'
#
loop_
_entity.id
_entity.type
_entity.pdbx_description
1 polymer ?
#
loop_
_entity_poly.entity_id
_entity_poly.type
_entity_poly.pdbx_seq_one_letter_code
_entity_poly.pdbx_strand_id
1 'polypeptide(L)'
;MASSRKRASGKKVAVALSGGVDSVTLLYQLRSRGPVSALHVHHGLSPNADRWAAFCRRLCKRLDVPLTVVKVRVARRGQGLEAAAREARYRAFSEADADCIALAHNLDDQAETVLMNLLRGAGRRGASGMPARSRFKGKTLLRPLLDTPREAIEAYARQHRLAWVEDESNADESLTRNFIRRRIAPLLDQRYPQWRRSVARAARHFSRKEAGAQDLLRKFLQTRGLRAPSEAKLVEMLKQLTSRGSRTLIEHDGARLRLYRGKVVTDQVVTAFAPIAWHGETSLPIPELGGELRFRRARGKGIDASKPLRVRLRAGGERLQPDAKRPRRTLKNLFQEAGVPPWERDRLPLIVSGDDLVWVPGLGVDTRYRAPKNAPGVLPEWRKMSG
;
A
#
# COMPACT_ATOMS: atom_id res chain seq x y z
N MET A 1 21.69 4.77 -44.83
CA MET A 1 20.72 4.99 -43.74
C MET A 1 20.79 3.85 -42.77
N ALA A 2 21.52 4.02 -41.68
CA ALA A 2 21.70 3.00 -40.62
C ALA A 2 20.63 3.17 -39.58
N SER A 3 19.68 2.22 -39.53
CA SER A 3 18.63 2.14 -38.54
C SER A 3 19.23 1.80 -37.16
N SER A 4 19.32 2.79 -36.30
CA SER A 4 19.69 2.63 -34.89
C SER A 4 18.58 1.86 -34.18
N ARG A 5 18.68 0.53 -34.07
CA ARG A 5 17.87 -0.28 -33.16
C ARG A 5 18.21 0.14 -31.72
N LYS A 6 17.36 0.96 -31.09
CA LYS A 6 17.35 1.15 -29.63
C LYS A 6 17.17 -0.22 -28.97
N ARG A 7 18.28 -0.82 -28.49
CA ARG A 7 18.24 -1.97 -27.56
C ARG A 7 17.45 -1.50 -26.34
N ALA A 8 16.31 -2.13 -26.06
CA ALA A 8 15.63 -1.95 -24.79
C ALA A 8 16.65 -2.26 -23.68
N SER A 9 17.04 -1.23 -22.91
CA SER A 9 18.00 -1.33 -21.82
C SER A 9 17.41 -2.22 -20.73
N GLY A 10 17.75 -3.52 -20.75
CA GLY A 10 17.44 -4.45 -19.66
C GLY A 10 18.08 -3.94 -18.36
N LYS A 11 17.40 -4.15 -17.22
CA LYS A 11 17.93 -3.76 -15.92
C LYS A 11 19.28 -4.41 -15.66
N LYS A 12 20.27 -3.60 -15.27
CA LYS A 12 21.59 -4.08 -14.84
C LYS A 12 21.46 -4.88 -13.55
N VAL A 13 21.90 -6.14 -13.55
CA VAL A 13 21.88 -7.04 -12.38
C VAL A 13 23.29 -7.33 -11.92
N ALA A 14 23.60 -7.06 -10.65
CA ALA A 14 24.84 -7.47 -10.01
C ALA A 14 24.57 -8.56 -8.95
N VAL A 15 25.37 -9.63 -8.97
CA VAL A 15 25.34 -10.68 -7.95
C VAL A 15 26.27 -10.28 -6.80
N ALA A 16 25.76 -10.24 -5.57
CA ALA A 16 26.58 -10.08 -4.38
C ALA A 16 27.40 -11.38 -4.16
N LEU A 17 28.64 -11.38 -4.61
CA LEU A 17 29.51 -12.55 -4.64
C LEU A 17 30.45 -12.58 -3.42
N SER A 18 30.13 -13.43 -2.42
CA SER A 18 31.04 -13.66 -1.28
C SER A 18 32.16 -14.65 -1.58
N GLY A 19 31.98 -15.53 -2.54
CA GLY A 19 32.83 -16.67 -2.84
C GLY A 19 32.35 -18.00 -2.27
N GLY A 20 31.41 -17.97 -1.31
CA GLY A 20 30.77 -19.18 -0.76
C GLY A 20 29.81 -19.84 -1.76
N VAL A 21 29.48 -21.12 -1.49
CA VAL A 21 28.72 -22.00 -2.39
C VAL A 21 27.41 -21.37 -2.90
N ASP A 22 26.63 -20.72 -2.02
CA ASP A 22 25.36 -20.12 -2.39
C ASP A 22 25.54 -18.99 -3.42
N SER A 23 26.52 -18.10 -3.19
CA SER A 23 26.77 -16.95 -4.06
C SER A 23 27.39 -17.35 -5.41
N VAL A 24 28.25 -18.36 -5.41
CA VAL A 24 28.83 -18.92 -6.64
C VAL A 24 27.76 -19.61 -7.47
N THR A 25 26.90 -20.41 -6.85
CA THR A 25 25.78 -21.07 -7.52
C THR A 25 24.82 -20.06 -8.12
N LEU A 26 24.47 -19.00 -7.36
CA LEU A 26 23.61 -17.93 -7.85
C LEU A 26 24.21 -17.23 -9.08
N LEU A 27 25.51 -16.91 -9.03
CA LEU A 27 26.20 -16.30 -10.16
C LEU A 27 26.13 -17.19 -11.40
N TYR A 28 26.39 -18.47 -11.25
CA TYR A 28 26.35 -19.45 -12.32
C TYR A 28 24.96 -19.55 -12.96
N GLN A 29 23.92 -19.66 -12.14
CA GLN A 29 22.53 -19.73 -12.60
C GLN A 29 22.04 -18.45 -13.29
N LEU A 30 22.41 -17.28 -12.78
CA LEU A 30 21.97 -16.02 -13.39
C LEU A 30 22.72 -15.70 -14.69
N ARG A 31 24.02 -16.02 -14.76
CA ARG A 31 24.82 -15.87 -15.98
C ARG A 31 24.23 -16.67 -17.15
N SER A 32 23.74 -17.89 -16.91
CA SER A 32 23.12 -18.71 -17.95
C SER A 32 21.80 -18.14 -18.49
N ARG A 33 21.19 -17.19 -17.78
CA ARG A 33 19.91 -16.56 -18.15
C ARG A 33 20.07 -15.20 -18.84
N GLY A 34 21.28 -14.62 -18.79
CA GLY A 34 21.55 -13.32 -19.41
C GLY A 34 22.74 -12.60 -18.80
N PRO A 35 23.01 -11.38 -19.27
CA PRO A 35 24.16 -10.60 -18.81
C PRO A 35 24.01 -10.20 -17.33
N VAL A 36 25.05 -10.50 -16.55
CA VAL A 36 25.16 -10.13 -15.14
C VAL A 36 26.56 -9.61 -14.84
N SER A 37 26.70 -8.82 -13.78
CA SER A 37 27.97 -8.47 -13.15
C SER A 37 28.05 -9.09 -11.76
N ALA A 38 29.24 -9.07 -11.16
CA ALA A 38 29.47 -9.50 -9.80
C ALA A 38 29.98 -8.33 -8.94
N LEU A 39 29.57 -8.30 -7.67
CA LEU A 39 30.01 -7.34 -6.67
C LEU A 39 30.56 -8.09 -5.45
N HIS A 40 31.84 -7.99 -5.19
CA HIS A 40 32.48 -8.55 -3.99
C HIS A 40 32.74 -7.42 -2.99
N VAL A 41 32.26 -7.57 -1.76
CA VAL A 41 32.50 -6.60 -0.68
C VAL A 41 33.56 -7.18 0.25
N HIS A 42 34.72 -6.55 0.27
CA HIS A 42 35.89 -6.93 1.08
C HIS A 42 35.84 -6.17 2.41
N HIS A 43 35.50 -6.84 3.48
CA HIS A 43 35.35 -6.25 4.80
C HIS A 43 36.63 -6.07 5.59
N GLY A 44 37.71 -6.78 5.24
CA GLY A 44 39.01 -6.77 5.96
C GLY A 44 38.93 -7.38 7.37
N LEU A 45 37.93 -8.17 7.70
CA LEU A 45 37.72 -8.73 9.04
C LEU A 45 38.34 -10.10 9.22
N SER A 46 38.46 -10.90 8.15
CA SER A 46 39.09 -12.19 8.14
C SER A 46 40.54 -12.08 7.60
N PRO A 47 41.48 -12.84 8.13
CA PRO A 47 42.82 -12.95 7.55
C PRO A 47 42.80 -13.52 6.10
N ASN A 48 41.75 -14.24 5.74
CA ASN A 48 41.54 -14.80 4.41
C ASN A 48 40.79 -13.87 3.43
N ALA A 49 40.43 -12.65 3.82
CA ALA A 49 39.64 -11.75 2.99
C ALA A 49 40.25 -11.45 1.61
N ASP A 50 41.58 -11.24 1.54
CA ASP A 50 42.32 -11.04 0.28
C ASP A 50 42.31 -12.31 -0.59
N ARG A 51 42.44 -13.50 0.03
CA ARG A 51 42.38 -14.80 -0.67
C ARG A 51 41.00 -15.01 -1.30
N TRP A 52 39.94 -14.66 -0.60
CA TRP A 52 38.57 -14.74 -1.12
C TRP A 52 38.33 -13.75 -2.27
N ALA A 53 38.81 -12.53 -2.14
CA ALA A 53 38.74 -11.56 -3.23
C ALA A 53 39.53 -12.05 -4.48
N ALA A 54 40.72 -12.64 -4.30
CA ALA A 54 41.48 -13.24 -5.37
C ALA A 54 40.74 -14.42 -6.03
N PHE A 55 40.10 -15.27 -5.23
CA PHE A 55 39.22 -16.34 -5.72
C PHE A 55 38.10 -15.78 -6.59
N CYS A 56 37.35 -14.78 -6.11
CA CYS A 56 36.26 -14.14 -6.86
C CYS A 56 36.77 -13.55 -8.19
N ARG A 57 37.95 -12.93 -8.22
CA ARG A 57 38.54 -12.41 -9.46
C ARG A 57 38.84 -13.54 -10.46
N ARG A 58 39.45 -14.64 -10.02
CA ARG A 58 39.77 -15.80 -10.90
C ARG A 58 38.49 -16.43 -11.42
N LEU A 59 37.48 -16.59 -10.55
CA LEU A 59 36.17 -17.16 -10.92
C LEU A 59 35.48 -16.29 -11.99
N CYS A 60 35.39 -15.00 -11.76
CA CYS A 60 34.72 -14.07 -12.67
C CYS A 60 35.45 -13.96 -14.01
N LYS A 61 36.80 -13.93 -13.99
CA LYS A 61 37.61 -13.99 -15.22
C LYS A 61 37.32 -15.25 -16.04
N ARG A 62 37.29 -16.42 -15.41
CA ARG A 62 36.95 -17.69 -16.07
C ARG A 62 35.52 -17.73 -16.64
N LEU A 63 34.58 -17.07 -15.98
CA LEU A 63 33.20 -17.01 -16.40
C LEU A 63 32.87 -15.86 -17.36
N ASP A 64 33.86 -15.02 -17.68
CA ASP A 64 33.66 -13.78 -18.46
C ASP A 64 32.56 -12.90 -17.86
N VAL A 65 32.61 -12.67 -16.52
CA VAL A 65 31.69 -11.83 -15.77
C VAL A 65 32.41 -10.61 -15.22
N PRO A 66 31.96 -9.38 -15.51
CA PRO A 66 32.54 -8.18 -14.91
C PRO A 66 32.42 -8.22 -13.38
N LEU A 67 33.56 -7.98 -12.68
CA LEU A 67 33.60 -7.96 -11.22
C LEU A 67 34.03 -6.61 -10.69
N THR A 68 33.27 -6.06 -9.77
CA THR A 68 33.64 -4.91 -8.92
C THR A 68 33.98 -5.42 -7.53
N VAL A 69 35.19 -5.08 -7.03
CA VAL A 69 35.62 -5.37 -5.66
C VAL A 69 35.64 -4.08 -4.86
N VAL A 70 34.80 -3.99 -3.81
CA VAL A 70 34.68 -2.79 -2.95
C VAL A 70 35.31 -3.11 -1.60
N LYS A 71 36.41 -2.43 -1.24
CA LYS A 71 37.01 -2.51 0.11
C LYS A 71 36.24 -1.56 1.02
N VAL A 72 35.69 -2.06 2.14
CA VAL A 72 34.93 -1.27 3.12
C VAL A 72 35.64 -1.26 4.46
N ARG A 73 35.55 -0.12 5.16
CA ARG A 73 35.98 -0.03 6.57
C ARG A 73 34.78 -0.30 7.46
N VAL A 74 34.91 -1.28 8.35
CA VAL A 74 33.88 -1.62 9.33
C VAL A 74 34.14 -0.83 10.61
N ALA A 75 33.34 0.22 10.85
CA ALA A 75 33.46 1.04 12.05
C ALA A 75 32.59 0.44 13.18
N ARG A 76 33.18 0.11 14.31
CA ARG A 76 32.46 -0.33 15.54
C ARG A 76 31.84 0.90 16.22
N ARG A 77 30.58 1.21 15.91
CA ARG A 77 29.83 2.32 16.53
C ARG A 77 28.80 1.80 17.55
N GLY A 78 29.27 1.12 18.62
CA GLY A 78 28.37 0.61 19.68
C GLY A 78 27.43 -0.53 19.27
N GLN A 79 27.37 -0.89 17.99
CA GLN A 79 26.66 -2.05 17.46
C GLN A 79 27.66 -3.21 17.31
N GLY A 80 27.18 -4.46 17.46
CA GLY A 80 28.05 -5.63 17.26
C GLY A 80 28.70 -5.65 15.88
N LEU A 81 29.87 -6.33 15.77
CA LEU A 81 30.70 -6.40 14.57
C LEU A 81 29.92 -6.85 13.32
N GLU A 82 29.01 -7.83 13.50
CA GLU A 82 28.15 -8.35 12.43
C GLU A 82 27.20 -7.27 11.87
N ALA A 83 26.59 -6.48 12.75
CA ALA A 83 25.69 -5.39 12.32
C ALA A 83 26.45 -4.30 11.57
N ALA A 84 27.66 -3.93 12.03
CA ALA A 84 28.51 -2.95 11.37
C ALA A 84 28.99 -3.45 9.99
N ALA A 85 29.40 -4.72 9.89
CA ALA A 85 29.78 -5.35 8.62
C ALA A 85 28.60 -5.41 7.65
N ARG A 86 27.40 -5.73 8.13
CA ARG A 86 26.18 -5.71 7.36
C ARG A 86 25.87 -4.31 6.83
N GLU A 87 25.95 -3.28 7.66
CA GLU A 87 25.75 -1.89 7.24
C GLU A 87 26.71 -1.47 6.13
N ALA A 88 28.01 -1.76 6.31
CA ALA A 88 29.04 -1.47 5.33
C ALA A 88 28.76 -2.18 3.99
N ARG A 89 28.33 -3.44 4.02
CA ARG A 89 27.92 -4.21 2.83
C ARG A 89 26.76 -3.56 2.10
N TYR A 90 25.72 -3.18 2.83
CA TYR A 90 24.54 -2.55 2.21
C TYR A 90 24.84 -1.16 1.65
N ARG A 91 25.82 -0.44 2.22
CA ARG A 91 26.31 0.82 1.65
C ARG A 91 26.97 0.55 0.28
N ALA A 92 27.86 -0.42 0.20
CA ALA A 92 28.46 -0.82 -1.09
C ALA A 92 27.40 -1.22 -2.13
N PHE A 93 26.32 -1.90 -1.71
CA PHE A 93 25.20 -2.23 -2.61
C PHE A 93 24.49 -0.98 -3.14
N SER A 94 24.32 0.07 -2.33
CA SER A 94 23.68 1.30 -2.77
C SER A 94 24.50 2.11 -3.77
N GLU A 95 25.82 1.97 -3.73
CA GLU A 95 26.77 2.69 -4.58
C GLU A 95 27.12 1.93 -5.88
N ALA A 96 26.72 0.67 -5.99
CA ALA A 96 27.02 -0.17 -7.14
C ALA A 96 26.36 0.35 -8.44
N ASP A 97 27.06 0.23 -9.59
CA ASP A 97 26.47 0.50 -10.91
C ASP A 97 25.57 -0.67 -11.36
N ALA A 98 24.44 -0.81 -10.70
CA ALA A 98 23.43 -1.82 -11.00
C ALA A 98 22.06 -1.35 -10.55
N ASP A 99 20.98 -1.73 -11.23
CA ASP A 99 19.60 -1.47 -10.84
C ASP A 99 19.12 -2.48 -9.80
N CYS A 100 19.62 -3.71 -9.91
CA CYS A 100 19.26 -4.84 -9.07
C CYS A 100 20.49 -5.49 -8.46
N ILE A 101 20.45 -5.82 -7.17
CA ILE A 101 21.45 -6.63 -6.48
C ILE A 101 20.82 -7.99 -6.14
N ALA A 102 21.37 -9.06 -6.70
CA ALA A 102 20.96 -10.43 -6.40
C ALA A 102 21.73 -10.98 -5.20
N LEU A 103 21.03 -11.37 -4.16
CA LEU A 103 21.54 -11.92 -2.92
C LEU A 103 21.27 -13.42 -2.86
N ALA A 104 22.24 -14.21 -2.45
CA ALA A 104 22.15 -15.66 -2.43
C ALA A 104 21.53 -16.24 -1.14
N HIS A 105 20.65 -15.49 -0.47
CA HIS A 105 19.90 -16.04 0.66
C HIS A 105 19.01 -17.19 0.20
N ASN A 106 19.08 -18.28 0.94
CA ASN A 106 18.38 -19.53 0.64
C ASN A 106 17.24 -19.82 1.64
N LEU A 107 16.61 -21.00 1.52
CA LEU A 107 15.50 -21.42 2.39
C LEU A 107 15.91 -21.56 3.85
N ASP A 108 17.13 -22.04 4.10
CA ASP A 108 17.68 -22.23 5.43
C ASP A 108 17.90 -20.87 6.10
N ASP A 109 18.48 -19.90 5.38
CA ASP A 109 18.64 -18.52 5.84
C ASP A 109 17.29 -17.85 6.16
N GLN A 110 16.27 -18.16 5.37
CA GLN A 110 14.92 -17.66 5.62
C GLN A 110 14.36 -18.21 6.92
N ALA A 111 14.45 -19.53 7.12
CA ALA A 111 13.95 -20.19 8.33
C ALA A 111 14.71 -19.72 9.58
N GLU A 112 16.04 -19.62 9.52
CA GLU A 112 16.88 -19.09 10.59
C GLU A 112 16.48 -17.65 10.94
N THR A 113 16.26 -16.79 9.92
CA THR A 113 15.88 -15.40 10.13
C THR A 113 14.52 -15.29 10.81
N VAL A 114 13.55 -16.11 10.42
CA VAL A 114 12.23 -16.13 11.03
C VAL A 114 12.32 -16.59 12.51
N LEU A 115 13.05 -17.68 12.78
CA LEU A 115 13.27 -18.16 14.15
C LEU A 115 13.93 -17.09 15.01
N MET A 116 15.01 -16.48 14.55
CA MET A 116 15.69 -15.40 15.29
C MET A 116 14.74 -14.24 15.63
N ASN A 117 13.89 -13.86 14.66
CA ASN A 117 12.95 -12.78 14.88
C ASN A 117 11.86 -13.16 15.89
N LEU A 118 11.33 -14.39 15.83
CA LEU A 118 10.34 -14.89 16.78
C LEU A 118 10.92 -14.97 18.20
N LEU A 119 12.14 -15.49 18.36
CA LEU A 119 12.84 -15.57 19.67
C LEU A 119 13.13 -14.18 20.27
N ARG A 120 13.22 -13.14 19.44
CA ARG A 120 13.35 -11.73 19.88
C ARG A 120 12.00 -11.04 20.11
N GLY A 121 10.89 -11.77 20.07
CA GLY A 121 9.56 -11.21 20.28
C GLY A 121 9.05 -10.34 19.12
N ALA A 122 9.57 -10.55 17.90
CA ALA A 122 9.15 -9.76 16.75
C ALA A 122 7.69 -10.02 16.39
N GLY A 123 6.93 -8.95 16.20
CA GLY A 123 5.57 -9.02 15.69
C GLY A 123 5.49 -9.48 14.22
N ARG A 124 4.31 -9.41 13.62
CA ARG A 124 4.00 -9.90 12.27
C ARG A 124 5.04 -9.53 11.21
N ARG A 125 5.53 -8.27 11.23
CA ARG A 125 6.53 -7.79 10.26
C ARG A 125 7.85 -8.55 10.34
N GLY A 126 8.33 -8.84 11.56
CA GLY A 126 9.54 -9.64 11.75
C GLY A 126 9.31 -11.11 11.42
N ALA A 127 8.17 -11.67 11.80
CA ALA A 127 7.77 -13.05 11.49
C ALA A 127 7.61 -13.30 9.98
N SER A 128 7.41 -12.27 9.16
CA SER A 128 7.36 -12.41 7.68
C SER A 128 8.71 -12.72 7.03
N GLY A 129 9.80 -12.68 7.78
CA GLY A 129 11.14 -13.00 7.29
C GLY A 129 11.66 -12.03 6.21
N MET A 130 12.51 -12.54 5.32
CA MET A 130 13.06 -11.77 4.21
C MET A 130 12.12 -11.83 3.00
N PRO A 131 11.76 -10.69 2.37
CA PRO A 131 11.00 -10.71 1.12
C PRO A 131 11.90 -11.15 -0.06
N ALA A 132 11.33 -11.88 -1.02
CA ALA A 132 12.03 -12.28 -2.24
C ALA A 132 12.54 -11.07 -3.05
N ARG A 133 11.81 -9.94 -2.95
CA ARG A 133 12.16 -8.65 -3.56
C ARG A 133 11.93 -7.52 -2.58
N SER A 134 12.89 -6.60 -2.48
CA SER A 134 12.78 -5.40 -1.64
C SER A 134 13.46 -4.19 -2.30
N ARG A 135 13.09 -2.98 -1.87
CA ARG A 135 13.77 -1.74 -2.27
C ARG A 135 14.76 -1.32 -1.20
N PHE A 136 15.91 -0.83 -1.61
CA PHE A 136 16.94 -0.27 -0.74
C PHE A 136 17.68 0.85 -1.45
N LYS A 137 17.58 2.09 -0.97
CA LYS A 137 18.28 3.28 -1.50
C LYS A 137 18.31 3.33 -3.04
N GLY A 138 17.15 3.26 -3.67
CA GLY A 138 16.99 3.31 -5.14
C GLY A 138 17.25 1.98 -5.86
N LYS A 139 17.92 1.01 -5.26
CA LYS A 139 18.19 -0.32 -5.81
C LYS A 139 17.07 -1.31 -5.52
N THR A 140 16.94 -2.34 -6.34
CA THR A 140 16.10 -3.51 -6.05
C THR A 140 16.98 -4.65 -5.55
N LEU A 141 16.71 -5.16 -4.35
CA LEU A 141 17.35 -6.38 -3.84
C LEU A 141 16.49 -7.58 -4.22
N LEU A 142 17.11 -8.58 -4.84
CA LEU A 142 16.48 -9.83 -5.27
C LEU A 142 17.07 -11.00 -4.47
N ARG A 143 16.25 -11.99 -4.14
CA ARG A 143 16.68 -13.24 -3.47
C ARG A 143 16.16 -14.44 -4.25
N PRO A 144 16.78 -14.78 -5.38
CA PRO A 144 16.26 -15.82 -6.27
C PRO A 144 16.26 -17.23 -5.64
N LEU A 145 17.15 -17.49 -4.66
CA LEU A 145 17.31 -18.79 -4.01
C LEU A 145 16.48 -18.93 -2.71
N LEU A 146 15.65 -17.94 -2.35
CA LEU A 146 14.98 -17.87 -1.05
C LEU A 146 14.08 -19.08 -0.72
N ASP A 147 13.57 -19.76 -1.74
CA ASP A 147 12.76 -20.98 -1.61
C ASP A 147 13.56 -22.26 -1.93
N THR A 148 14.87 -22.15 -2.18
CA THR A 148 15.73 -23.27 -2.54
C THR A 148 16.46 -23.78 -1.28
N PRO A 149 16.32 -25.07 -0.91
CA PRO A 149 17.07 -25.66 0.19
C PRO A 149 18.58 -25.61 -0.06
N ARG A 150 19.37 -25.43 0.98
CA ARG A 150 20.84 -25.40 0.88
C ARG A 150 21.40 -26.67 0.26
N GLU A 151 20.85 -27.84 0.62
CA GLU A 151 21.24 -29.14 0.04
C GLU A 151 21.13 -29.16 -1.48
N ALA A 152 20.05 -28.57 -2.03
CA ALA A 152 19.84 -28.47 -3.48
C ALA A 152 20.88 -27.53 -4.15
N ILE A 153 21.28 -26.45 -3.45
CA ILE A 153 22.33 -25.55 -3.92
C ILE A 153 23.69 -26.26 -3.97
N GLU A 154 24.02 -26.99 -2.91
CA GLU A 154 25.27 -27.77 -2.84
C GLU A 154 25.29 -28.93 -3.86
N ALA A 155 24.16 -29.63 -4.05
CA ALA A 155 24.02 -30.66 -5.06
C ALA A 155 24.27 -30.08 -6.48
N TYR A 156 23.64 -28.92 -6.77
CA TYR A 156 23.87 -28.21 -8.03
C TYR A 156 25.35 -27.81 -8.20
N ALA A 157 25.99 -27.25 -7.16
CA ALA A 157 27.40 -26.88 -7.20
C ALA A 157 28.30 -28.07 -7.50
N ARG A 158 28.05 -29.22 -6.86
CA ARG A 158 28.81 -30.47 -7.11
C ARG A 158 28.58 -31.00 -8.52
N GLN A 159 27.32 -31.04 -8.98
CA GLN A 159 26.99 -31.49 -10.35
C GLN A 159 27.70 -30.66 -11.42
N HIS A 160 27.80 -29.34 -11.22
CA HIS A 160 28.46 -28.43 -12.14
C HIS A 160 29.96 -28.22 -11.86
N ARG A 161 30.54 -29.01 -10.92
CA ARG A 161 31.95 -28.95 -10.52
C ARG A 161 32.40 -27.52 -10.19
N LEU A 162 31.54 -26.75 -9.49
CA LEU A 162 31.86 -25.40 -9.07
C LEU A 162 32.85 -25.45 -7.90
N ALA A 163 33.84 -24.56 -7.92
CA ALA A 163 34.71 -24.32 -6.78
C ALA A 163 34.15 -23.16 -5.95
N TRP A 164 34.31 -23.23 -4.64
CA TRP A 164 33.92 -22.17 -3.71
C TRP A 164 34.91 -22.09 -2.55
N VAL A 165 34.79 -21.05 -1.73
CA VAL A 165 35.54 -20.88 -0.49
C VAL A 165 34.63 -21.08 0.72
N GLU A 166 35.18 -21.60 1.80
CA GLU A 166 34.54 -21.72 3.09
C GLU A 166 35.01 -20.61 4.01
N ASP A 167 34.05 -19.99 4.71
CA ASP A 167 34.29 -18.92 5.68
C ASP A 167 34.38 -19.54 7.07
N GLU A 168 35.55 -19.40 7.71
CA GLU A 168 35.84 -19.97 9.03
C GLU A 168 34.89 -19.37 10.12
N SER A 169 34.40 -18.15 9.93
CA SER A 169 33.45 -17.53 10.87
C SER A 169 32.12 -18.28 10.99
N ASN A 170 31.80 -19.19 10.06
CA ASN A 170 30.65 -20.09 10.15
C ASN A 170 30.75 -21.06 11.35
N ALA A 171 31.92 -21.24 11.95
CA ALA A 171 32.14 -22.09 13.11
C ALA A 171 31.85 -21.37 14.44
N ASP A 172 31.83 -20.05 14.49
CA ASP A 172 31.65 -19.25 15.69
C ASP A 172 30.21 -19.30 16.22
N GLU A 173 29.96 -20.10 17.26
CA GLU A 173 28.65 -20.27 17.90
C GLU A 173 28.27 -19.08 18.81
N SER A 174 29.13 -18.12 19.07
CA SER A 174 28.78 -16.87 19.76
C SER A 174 27.78 -16.04 18.94
N LEU A 175 27.76 -16.25 17.62
CA LEU A 175 26.80 -15.64 16.70
C LEU A 175 25.47 -16.41 16.76
N THR A 176 24.40 -15.73 17.12
CA THR A 176 23.05 -16.33 17.26
C THR A 176 22.63 -17.19 16.06
N ARG A 177 22.97 -16.76 14.84
CA ARG A 177 22.63 -17.51 13.63
C ARG A 177 23.37 -18.85 13.57
N ASN A 178 24.67 -18.85 13.86
CA ASN A 178 25.46 -20.07 13.88
C ASN A 178 25.03 -21.03 14.99
N PHE A 179 24.67 -20.49 16.18
CA PHE A 179 24.09 -21.27 17.26
C PHE A 179 22.80 -21.99 16.81
N ILE A 180 21.88 -21.25 16.16
CA ILE A 180 20.63 -21.85 15.63
C ILE A 180 20.99 -22.95 14.63
N ARG A 181 21.88 -22.67 13.68
CA ARG A 181 22.26 -23.61 12.63
C ARG A 181 22.91 -24.88 13.15
N ARG A 182 23.78 -24.77 14.17
CA ARG A 182 24.59 -25.89 14.67
C ARG A 182 23.99 -26.63 15.84
N ARG A 183 23.17 -25.96 16.65
CA ARG A 183 22.60 -26.55 17.87
C ARG A 183 21.09 -26.79 17.77
N ILE A 184 20.34 -25.86 17.22
CA ILE A 184 18.88 -25.95 17.19
C ILE A 184 18.38 -26.69 15.95
N ALA A 185 18.92 -26.36 14.78
CA ALA A 185 18.46 -26.92 13.50
C ALA A 185 18.57 -28.46 13.48
N PRO A 186 19.67 -29.10 13.95
CA PRO A 186 19.76 -30.57 14.00
C PRO A 186 18.67 -31.22 14.85
N LEU A 187 18.30 -30.62 15.99
CA LEU A 187 17.21 -31.11 16.85
C LEU A 187 15.85 -30.99 16.15
N LEU A 188 15.63 -29.91 15.42
CA LEU A 188 14.43 -29.72 14.62
C LEU A 188 14.39 -30.70 13.45
N ASP A 189 15.53 -31.01 12.83
CA ASP A 189 15.61 -31.94 11.71
C ASP A 189 15.22 -33.36 12.12
N GLN A 190 15.62 -33.80 13.33
CA GLN A 190 15.26 -35.09 13.87
C GLN A 190 13.75 -35.23 14.09
N ARG A 191 13.09 -34.21 14.63
CA ARG A 191 11.69 -34.28 15.04
C ARG A 191 10.73 -33.77 13.95
N TYR A 192 11.17 -32.79 13.14
CA TYR A 192 10.38 -32.10 12.14
C TYR A 192 11.18 -31.90 10.82
N PRO A 193 11.42 -32.93 10.03
CA PRO A 193 12.31 -32.87 8.84
C PRO A 193 11.98 -31.76 7.85
N GLN A 194 10.70 -31.32 7.83
CA GLN A 194 10.22 -30.26 6.94
C GLN A 194 10.13 -28.88 7.61
N TRP A 195 10.72 -28.68 8.78
CA TRP A 195 10.56 -27.46 9.57
C TRP A 195 10.96 -26.19 8.82
N ARG A 196 12.04 -26.22 8.02
CA ARG A 196 12.48 -25.07 7.23
C ARG A 196 11.40 -24.62 6.25
N ARG A 197 10.81 -25.55 5.51
CA ARG A 197 9.70 -25.28 4.57
C ARG A 197 8.46 -24.81 5.30
N SER A 198 8.16 -25.38 6.46
CA SER A 198 7.00 -25.01 7.27
C SER A 198 7.14 -23.59 7.82
N VAL A 199 8.31 -23.23 8.37
CA VAL A 199 8.61 -21.88 8.86
C VAL A 199 8.58 -20.87 7.73
N ALA A 200 9.20 -21.15 6.57
CA ALA A 200 9.16 -20.26 5.41
C ALA A 200 7.73 -20.09 4.87
N ARG A 201 6.90 -21.15 4.89
CA ARG A 201 5.48 -21.06 4.53
C ARG A 201 4.71 -20.19 5.51
N ALA A 202 4.91 -20.33 6.82
CA ALA A 202 4.32 -19.46 7.83
C ALA A 202 4.72 -18.00 7.61
N ALA A 203 6.00 -17.73 7.34
CA ALA A 203 6.50 -16.39 7.01
C ALA A 203 5.79 -15.78 5.79
N ARG A 204 5.51 -16.58 4.75
CA ARG A 204 4.71 -16.13 3.59
C ARG A 204 3.28 -15.78 3.97
N HIS A 205 2.65 -16.51 4.90
CA HIS A 205 1.32 -16.14 5.41
C HIS A 205 1.36 -14.81 6.17
N PHE A 206 2.38 -14.59 7.00
CA PHE A 206 2.58 -13.30 7.67
C PHE A 206 2.90 -12.16 6.70
N SER A 207 3.55 -12.43 5.58
CA SER A 207 3.89 -11.43 4.56
C SER A 207 2.71 -11.05 3.67
N ARG A 208 1.72 -11.94 3.52
CA ARG A 208 0.48 -11.61 2.82
C ARG A 208 -0.21 -10.49 3.61
N LYS A 209 -0.17 -9.31 3.07
CA LYS A 209 -1.01 -8.21 3.51
C LYS A 209 -2.47 -8.60 3.20
N GLU A 210 -3.12 -9.26 4.11
CA GLU A 210 -4.48 -8.82 4.36
C GLU A 210 -4.31 -7.40 4.85
N ALA A 211 -4.77 -6.43 4.08
CA ALA A 211 -4.81 -5.06 4.54
C ALA A 211 -5.67 -5.09 5.79
N GLY A 212 -5.04 -5.10 6.95
CA GLY A 212 -5.74 -5.11 8.23
C GLY A 212 -6.68 -3.90 8.23
N ALA A 213 -7.77 -3.94 8.96
CA ALA A 213 -8.69 -2.81 9.06
C ALA A 213 -7.94 -1.50 9.36
N GLN A 214 -6.80 -1.58 10.06
CA GLN A 214 -5.89 -0.45 10.32
C GLN A 214 -5.22 0.09 9.05
N ASP A 215 -4.70 -0.78 8.19
CA ASP A 215 -4.05 -0.38 6.93
C ASP A 215 -5.08 0.18 5.95
N LEU A 216 -6.29 -0.39 5.94
CA LEU A 216 -7.42 0.12 5.14
C LEU A 216 -7.84 1.51 5.62
N LEU A 217 -7.97 1.70 6.93
CA LEU A 217 -8.32 3.00 7.51
C LEU A 217 -7.21 4.03 7.26
N ARG A 218 -5.94 3.66 7.44
CA ARG A 218 -4.80 4.55 7.14
C ARG A 218 -4.78 4.97 5.68
N LYS A 219 -4.98 4.04 4.75
CA LYS A 219 -5.05 4.31 3.31
C LYS A 219 -6.25 5.21 2.99
N PHE A 220 -7.41 4.97 3.61
CA PHE A 220 -8.59 5.80 3.44
C PHE A 220 -8.32 7.25 3.87
N LEU A 221 -7.71 7.46 5.05
CA LEU A 221 -7.36 8.80 5.54
C LEU A 221 -6.38 9.51 4.59
N GLN A 222 -5.34 8.80 4.14
CA GLN A 222 -4.36 9.31 3.17
C GLN A 222 -5.01 9.76 1.84
N THR A 223 -5.94 8.96 1.29
CA THR A 223 -6.63 9.32 0.04
C THR A 223 -7.55 10.52 0.17
N ARG A 224 -7.86 10.93 1.41
CA ARG A 224 -8.65 12.14 1.74
C ARG A 224 -7.79 13.32 2.17
N GLY A 225 -6.47 13.22 2.07
CA GLY A 225 -5.53 14.28 2.48
C GLY A 225 -5.42 14.47 3.99
N LEU A 226 -5.96 13.54 4.80
CA LEU A 226 -5.93 13.62 6.26
C LEU A 226 -4.63 13.08 6.83
N ARG A 227 -4.13 13.68 7.91
CA ARG A 227 -2.90 13.27 8.58
C ARG A 227 -2.99 11.83 9.08
N ALA A 228 -1.91 11.08 8.93
CA ALA A 228 -1.84 9.73 9.47
C ALA A 228 -1.87 9.76 11.01
N PRO A 229 -2.84 9.09 11.67
CA PRO A 229 -2.88 9.01 13.12
C PRO A 229 -1.78 8.09 13.66
N SER A 230 -1.44 8.24 14.95
CA SER A 230 -0.58 7.28 15.65
C SER A 230 -1.22 5.89 15.69
N GLU A 231 -0.42 4.86 15.91
CA GLU A 231 -0.90 3.47 15.93
C GLU A 231 -1.96 3.24 17.01
N ALA A 232 -1.74 3.80 18.20
CA ALA A 232 -2.71 3.76 19.31
C ALA A 232 -4.04 4.43 18.94
N LYS A 233 -4.00 5.62 18.32
CA LYS A 233 -5.20 6.33 17.87
C LYS A 233 -5.93 5.57 16.77
N LEU A 234 -5.21 4.89 15.89
CA LEU A 234 -5.80 4.07 14.81
C LEU A 234 -6.56 2.87 15.36
N VAL A 235 -6.01 2.21 16.38
CA VAL A 235 -6.68 1.12 17.10
C VAL A 235 -7.96 1.61 17.78
N GLU A 236 -7.89 2.75 18.46
CA GLU A 236 -9.05 3.34 19.14
C GLU A 236 -10.13 3.75 18.12
N MET A 237 -9.75 4.39 17.02
CA MET A 237 -10.68 4.74 15.93
C MET A 237 -11.40 3.51 15.37
N LEU A 238 -10.69 2.41 15.14
CA LEU A 238 -11.29 1.17 14.68
C LEU A 238 -12.23 0.56 15.69
N LYS A 239 -11.85 0.53 16.97
CA LYS A 239 -12.70 0.05 18.06
C LYS A 239 -14.01 0.84 18.10
N GLN A 240 -13.94 2.16 17.97
CA GLN A 240 -15.11 3.03 17.94
C GLN A 240 -15.96 2.81 16.67
N LEU A 241 -15.35 2.68 15.47
CA LEU A 241 -16.06 2.43 14.22
C LEU A 241 -16.75 1.05 14.18
N THR A 242 -16.18 0.05 14.87
CA THR A 242 -16.73 -1.31 14.89
C THR A 242 -17.63 -1.60 16.08
N SER A 243 -17.70 -0.71 17.08
CA SER A 243 -18.64 -0.84 18.21
C SER A 243 -20.08 -0.84 17.69
N ARG A 244 -20.92 -1.74 18.24
CA ARG A 244 -22.33 -1.87 17.87
C ARG A 244 -23.11 -0.60 18.21
N GLY A 245 -23.35 0.24 17.22
CA GLY A 245 -24.18 1.45 17.33
C GLY A 245 -23.91 2.37 16.16
N SER A 246 -24.84 2.51 15.22
CA SER A 246 -24.70 3.24 13.95
C SER A 246 -24.49 4.77 14.08
N ARG A 247 -24.19 5.28 15.26
CA ARG A 247 -24.04 6.72 15.53
C ARG A 247 -22.63 7.14 15.95
N THR A 248 -21.65 6.24 15.93
CA THR A 248 -20.28 6.60 16.31
C THR A 248 -19.68 7.59 15.32
N LEU A 249 -19.39 8.78 15.79
CA LEU A 249 -18.76 9.86 15.08
C LEU A 249 -17.35 10.03 15.63
N ILE A 250 -16.34 9.95 14.78
CA ILE A 250 -14.93 10.14 15.16
C ILE A 250 -14.44 11.42 14.51
N GLU A 251 -13.91 12.32 15.31
CA GLU A 251 -13.25 13.54 14.80
C GLU A 251 -11.74 13.28 14.67
N HIS A 252 -11.21 13.57 13.49
CA HIS A 252 -9.79 13.44 13.19
C HIS A 252 -9.38 14.43 12.13
N ASP A 253 -8.36 15.25 12.42
CA ASP A 253 -7.76 16.22 11.49
C ASP A 253 -8.80 17.12 10.80
N GLY A 254 -9.77 17.63 11.58
CA GLY A 254 -10.85 18.48 11.08
C GLY A 254 -11.96 17.77 10.30
N ALA A 255 -11.84 16.46 10.09
CA ALA A 255 -12.88 15.65 9.44
C ALA A 255 -13.63 14.79 10.45
N ARG A 256 -14.90 14.52 10.14
CA ARG A 256 -15.75 13.58 10.87
C ARG A 256 -15.86 12.26 10.11
N LEU A 257 -15.54 11.16 10.78
CA LEU A 257 -15.55 9.80 10.24
C LEU A 257 -16.67 9.00 10.87
N ARG A 258 -17.38 8.22 10.07
CA ARG A 258 -18.37 7.25 10.58
C ARG A 258 -18.42 5.99 9.72
N LEU A 259 -18.92 4.90 10.30
CA LEU A 259 -19.21 3.68 9.57
C LEU A 259 -20.65 3.68 9.06
N TYR A 260 -20.84 3.48 7.76
CA TYR A 260 -22.15 3.36 7.15
C TYR A 260 -22.20 2.21 6.17
N ARG A 261 -23.13 1.26 6.38
CA ARG A 261 -23.26 0.05 5.54
C ARG A 261 -21.92 -0.66 5.28
N GLY A 262 -21.09 -0.77 6.32
CA GLY A 262 -19.77 -1.42 6.24
C GLY A 262 -18.66 -0.59 5.58
N LYS A 263 -18.91 0.67 5.22
CA LYS A 263 -17.89 1.57 4.63
C LYS A 263 -17.62 2.74 5.55
N VAL A 264 -16.34 3.11 5.70
CA VAL A 264 -15.97 4.35 6.38
C VAL A 264 -16.22 5.51 5.43
N VAL A 265 -16.90 6.53 5.92
CA VAL A 265 -17.20 7.76 5.18
C VAL A 265 -16.75 8.98 5.97
N THR A 266 -16.34 10.02 5.26
CA THR A 266 -16.03 11.33 5.86
C THR A 266 -17.23 12.24 5.73
N ASP A 267 -17.48 13.00 6.79
CA ASP A 267 -18.51 14.03 6.85
C ASP A 267 -17.80 15.39 7.01
N GLN A 268 -18.08 16.32 6.11
CA GLN A 268 -17.64 17.70 6.28
C GLN A 268 -18.77 18.49 6.92
N VAL A 269 -18.49 19.26 7.92
CA VAL A 269 -19.51 20.09 8.58
C VAL A 269 -19.77 21.31 7.71
N VAL A 270 -21.00 21.51 7.26
CA VAL A 270 -21.45 22.80 6.73
C VAL A 270 -21.81 23.67 7.91
N THR A 271 -20.99 24.66 8.21
CA THR A 271 -21.13 25.49 9.42
C THR A 271 -22.10 26.65 9.27
N ALA A 272 -22.36 27.13 8.07
CA ALA A 272 -23.35 28.15 7.78
C ALA A 272 -23.75 28.11 6.30
N PHE A 273 -25.04 28.20 6.02
CA PHE A 273 -25.60 28.35 4.67
C PHE A 273 -26.78 29.30 4.71
N ALA A 274 -26.64 30.48 4.10
CA ALA A 274 -27.72 31.43 3.96
C ALA A 274 -28.61 31.06 2.74
N PRO A 275 -29.94 31.18 2.82
CA PRO A 275 -30.81 30.94 1.68
C PRO A 275 -30.47 31.87 0.50
N ILE A 276 -30.38 31.34 -0.70
CA ILE A 276 -30.05 32.05 -1.92
C ILE A 276 -31.30 32.18 -2.79
N ALA A 277 -31.70 33.40 -3.17
CA ALA A 277 -32.78 33.60 -4.15
C ALA A 277 -32.31 33.25 -5.55
N TRP A 278 -33.12 32.56 -6.32
CA TRP A 278 -32.87 32.28 -7.74
C TRP A 278 -33.60 33.35 -8.60
N HIS A 279 -32.86 34.01 -9.46
CA HIS A 279 -33.34 35.11 -10.31
C HIS A 279 -33.36 34.74 -11.81
N GLY A 280 -33.30 33.46 -12.15
CA GLY A 280 -33.33 32.99 -13.54
C GLY A 280 -31.99 32.60 -14.10
N GLU A 281 -30.94 32.52 -13.29
CA GLU A 281 -29.57 32.10 -13.65
C GLU A 281 -29.57 30.65 -14.17
N THR A 282 -28.70 30.39 -15.17
CA THR A 282 -28.55 29.04 -15.72
C THR A 282 -27.62 28.17 -14.86
N SER A 283 -26.80 28.79 -14.01
CA SER A 283 -25.94 28.12 -13.05
C SER A 283 -25.83 28.95 -11.76
N LEU A 284 -25.94 28.27 -10.63
CA LEU A 284 -25.80 28.85 -9.30
C LEU A 284 -24.71 28.06 -8.55
N PRO A 285 -23.47 28.55 -8.51
CA PRO A 285 -22.41 27.92 -7.73
C PRO A 285 -22.71 27.98 -6.24
N ILE A 286 -22.49 26.90 -5.52
CA ILE A 286 -22.66 26.80 -4.06
C ILE A 286 -21.42 26.12 -3.48
N PRO A 287 -20.31 26.85 -3.35
CA PRO A 287 -19.04 26.30 -2.88
C PRO A 287 -19.14 25.68 -1.48
N GLU A 288 -19.97 26.24 -0.60
CA GLU A 288 -20.20 25.74 0.76
C GLU A 288 -20.76 24.31 0.77
N LEU A 289 -21.47 23.92 -0.27
CA LEU A 289 -22.01 22.57 -0.46
C LEU A 289 -21.14 21.70 -1.39
N GLY A 290 -20.05 22.29 -1.94
CA GLY A 290 -19.13 21.60 -2.84
C GLY A 290 -19.75 21.27 -4.21
N GLY A 291 -20.58 22.16 -4.76
CA GLY A 291 -21.21 21.93 -6.04
C GLY A 291 -21.87 23.15 -6.65
N GLU A 292 -22.64 22.91 -7.71
CA GLU A 292 -23.45 23.92 -8.41
C GLU A 292 -24.84 23.38 -8.73
N LEU A 293 -25.85 24.25 -8.68
CA LEU A 293 -27.17 24.01 -9.27
C LEU A 293 -27.19 24.54 -10.69
N ARG A 294 -27.42 23.66 -11.66
CA ARG A 294 -27.68 24.04 -13.06
C ARG A 294 -29.17 24.03 -13.35
N PHE A 295 -29.60 25.02 -14.09
CA PHE A 295 -30.99 25.20 -14.46
C PHE A 295 -31.11 25.19 -15.98
N ARG A 296 -31.78 24.18 -16.51
CA ARG A 296 -32.07 24.09 -17.95
C ARG A 296 -33.49 24.48 -18.24
N ARG A 297 -33.71 25.47 -19.10
CA ARG A 297 -35.04 25.87 -19.55
C ARG A 297 -35.71 24.72 -20.31
N ALA A 298 -37.00 24.52 -20.04
CA ALA A 298 -37.83 23.50 -20.69
C ALA A 298 -39.26 24.04 -20.84
N ARG A 299 -40.01 23.41 -21.73
CA ARG A 299 -41.44 23.76 -21.93
C ARG A 299 -42.29 22.58 -21.48
N GLY A 300 -43.28 22.84 -20.60
CA GLY A 300 -44.18 21.82 -20.03
C GLY A 300 -43.51 20.79 -19.15
N LYS A 301 -42.27 21.04 -18.68
CA LYS A 301 -41.46 20.13 -17.83
C LYS A 301 -40.70 20.90 -16.77
N GLY A 302 -40.44 20.24 -15.64
CA GLY A 302 -39.66 20.81 -14.53
C GLY A 302 -40.50 21.65 -13.58
N ILE A 303 -39.89 22.63 -12.95
CA ILE A 303 -40.52 23.57 -12.03
C ILE A 303 -41.18 24.70 -12.83
N ASP A 304 -42.37 25.16 -12.41
CA ASP A 304 -43.00 26.34 -12.96
C ASP A 304 -42.12 27.57 -12.68
N ALA A 305 -41.60 28.17 -13.74
CA ALA A 305 -40.67 29.27 -13.66
C ALA A 305 -41.31 30.62 -13.28
N SER A 306 -42.66 30.69 -13.20
CA SER A 306 -43.38 31.87 -12.78
C SER A 306 -43.38 32.08 -11.24
N LYS A 307 -42.94 31.07 -10.48
CA LYS A 307 -42.93 31.10 -9.03
C LYS A 307 -41.58 31.61 -8.51
N PRO A 308 -41.56 32.42 -7.43
CA PRO A 308 -40.31 32.82 -6.78
C PRO A 308 -39.66 31.60 -6.14
N LEU A 309 -38.41 31.37 -6.47
CA LEU A 309 -37.65 30.22 -5.98
C LEU A 309 -36.48 30.65 -5.11
N ARG A 310 -36.19 29.89 -4.05
CA ARG A 310 -35.04 30.05 -3.20
C ARG A 310 -34.35 28.69 -2.99
N VAL A 311 -33.05 28.74 -2.80
CA VAL A 311 -32.25 27.56 -2.42
C VAL A 311 -31.95 27.64 -0.93
N ARG A 312 -32.25 26.59 -0.16
CA ARG A 312 -31.90 26.48 1.24
C ARG A 312 -31.52 25.05 1.62
N LEU A 313 -30.96 24.88 2.77
CA LEU A 313 -30.78 23.56 3.37
C LEU A 313 -32.08 23.11 4.07
N ARG A 314 -32.10 21.84 4.45
CA ARG A 314 -33.18 21.22 5.20
C ARG A 314 -33.33 21.88 6.57
N ALA A 315 -34.59 22.23 6.96
CA ALA A 315 -34.93 22.75 8.28
C ALA A 315 -35.67 21.73 9.15
N GLY A 316 -36.19 20.66 8.55
CA GLY A 316 -37.01 19.64 9.21
C GLY A 316 -38.49 19.80 8.93
N GLY A 317 -39.22 18.70 8.93
CA GLY A 317 -40.68 18.72 8.69
C GLY A 317 -41.12 18.80 7.22
N GLU A 318 -40.19 18.99 6.27
CA GLU A 318 -40.49 19.09 4.85
C GLU A 318 -41.20 17.84 4.31
N ARG A 319 -42.15 18.07 3.41
CA ARG A 319 -42.89 17.01 2.71
C ARG A 319 -42.84 17.27 1.20
N LEU A 320 -42.74 16.20 0.43
CA LEU A 320 -42.68 16.23 -1.03
C LEU A 320 -43.60 15.18 -1.63
N GLN A 321 -44.22 15.48 -2.77
CA GLN A 321 -44.98 14.55 -3.59
C GLN A 321 -44.40 14.52 -5.01
N PRO A 322 -43.35 13.72 -5.27
CA PRO A 322 -42.75 13.69 -6.59
C PRO A 322 -43.55 12.89 -7.62
N ASP A 323 -44.53 12.11 -7.19
CA ASP A 323 -45.43 11.30 -8.03
C ASP A 323 -46.87 11.55 -7.63
N ALA A 324 -47.71 11.98 -8.58
CA ALA A 324 -49.11 12.25 -8.36
C ALA A 324 -49.92 11.01 -7.92
N LYS A 325 -49.46 9.81 -8.28
CA LYS A 325 -50.09 8.54 -7.90
C LYS A 325 -49.79 8.10 -6.47
N ARG A 326 -48.88 8.77 -5.77
CA ARG A 326 -48.46 8.44 -4.41
C ARG A 326 -48.79 9.58 -3.45
N PRO A 327 -49.07 9.28 -2.18
CA PRO A 327 -49.37 10.33 -1.20
C PRO A 327 -48.16 11.21 -0.92
N ARG A 328 -48.40 12.43 -0.46
CA ARG A 328 -47.37 13.36 -0.01
C ARG A 328 -46.66 12.82 1.24
N ARG A 329 -45.35 12.72 1.21
CA ARG A 329 -44.55 12.04 2.24
C ARG A 329 -43.50 12.96 2.84
N THR A 330 -43.04 12.62 4.04
CA THR A 330 -41.94 13.36 4.67
C THR A 330 -40.66 13.16 3.89
N LEU A 331 -39.87 14.21 3.76
CA LEU A 331 -38.56 14.17 3.09
C LEU A 331 -37.64 13.14 3.73
N LYS A 332 -37.74 12.93 5.06
CA LYS A 332 -37.00 11.88 5.79
C LYS A 332 -37.27 10.48 5.20
N ASN A 333 -38.54 10.14 4.97
CA ASN A 333 -38.91 8.82 4.44
C ASN A 333 -38.46 8.64 2.98
N LEU A 334 -38.63 9.69 2.16
CA LEU A 334 -38.17 9.66 0.76
C LEU A 334 -36.66 9.48 0.64
N PHE A 335 -35.86 10.15 1.48
CA PHE A 335 -34.43 9.96 1.54
C PHE A 335 -34.00 8.54 2.00
N GLN A 336 -34.79 7.93 2.92
CA GLN A 336 -34.52 6.56 3.36
C GLN A 336 -34.71 5.56 2.21
N GLU A 337 -35.79 5.69 1.45
CA GLU A 337 -36.10 4.86 0.29
C GLU A 337 -35.07 5.06 -0.83
N ALA A 338 -34.69 6.30 -1.11
CA ALA A 338 -33.67 6.61 -2.09
C ALA A 338 -32.23 6.24 -1.63
N GLY A 339 -32.08 5.71 -0.40
CA GLY A 339 -30.78 5.30 0.13
C GLY A 339 -29.83 6.45 0.43
N VAL A 340 -30.32 7.71 0.50
CA VAL A 340 -29.49 8.88 0.79
C VAL A 340 -29.01 8.83 2.24
N PRO A 341 -27.69 8.85 2.49
CA PRO A 341 -27.12 8.79 3.83
C PRO A 341 -27.54 9.98 4.69
N PRO A 342 -27.73 9.83 6.03
CA PRO A 342 -28.22 10.91 6.90
C PRO A 342 -27.43 12.22 6.78
N TRP A 343 -26.09 12.14 6.72
CA TRP A 343 -25.20 13.32 6.62
C TRP A 343 -25.19 13.99 5.24
N GLU A 344 -25.57 13.27 4.19
CA GLU A 344 -25.77 13.89 2.87
C GLU A 344 -27.09 14.66 2.81
N ARG A 345 -28.11 14.20 3.56
CA ARG A 345 -29.45 14.83 3.57
C ARG A 345 -29.41 16.28 4.00
N ASP A 346 -28.58 16.59 4.99
CA ASP A 346 -28.47 17.94 5.58
C ASP A 346 -27.59 18.87 4.73
N ARG A 347 -26.98 18.34 3.67
CA ARG A 347 -26.09 19.06 2.72
C ARG A 347 -26.69 19.19 1.32
N LEU A 348 -27.83 18.61 1.08
CA LEU A 348 -28.47 18.74 -0.24
C LEU A 348 -29.15 20.09 -0.35
N PRO A 349 -28.92 20.85 -1.45
CA PRO A 349 -29.66 22.07 -1.72
C PRO A 349 -31.12 21.72 -2.04
N LEU A 350 -32.04 22.33 -1.33
CA LEU A 350 -33.46 22.21 -1.57
C LEU A 350 -33.98 23.47 -2.28
N ILE A 351 -34.81 23.32 -3.31
CA ILE A 351 -35.50 24.47 -3.92
C ILE A 351 -36.86 24.59 -3.28
N VAL A 352 -37.17 25.77 -2.80
CA VAL A 352 -38.43 26.11 -2.11
C VAL A 352 -39.08 27.33 -2.77
N SER A 353 -40.40 27.44 -2.60
CA SER A 353 -41.19 28.64 -2.93
C SER A 353 -42.01 29.03 -1.70
N GLY A 354 -41.69 30.12 -1.07
CA GLY A 354 -42.12 30.39 0.30
C GLY A 354 -41.65 29.32 1.26
N ASP A 355 -42.57 28.68 1.99
CA ASP A 355 -42.28 27.57 2.90
C ASP A 355 -42.41 26.19 2.23
N ASP A 356 -42.94 26.13 1.03
CA ASP A 356 -43.22 24.88 0.32
C ASP A 356 -41.94 24.33 -0.34
N LEU A 357 -41.70 23.03 -0.16
CA LEU A 357 -40.64 22.30 -0.84
C LEU A 357 -41.05 22.03 -2.29
N VAL A 358 -40.27 22.52 -3.24
CA VAL A 358 -40.51 22.46 -4.68
C VAL A 358 -39.73 21.35 -5.36
N TRP A 359 -38.44 21.23 -5.01
CA TRP A 359 -37.58 20.25 -5.65
C TRP A 359 -36.45 19.79 -4.72
N VAL A 360 -36.03 18.53 -4.93
CA VAL A 360 -34.95 17.89 -4.18
C VAL A 360 -34.06 17.09 -5.14
N PRO A 361 -32.73 17.18 -5.03
CA PRO A 361 -31.82 16.36 -5.84
C PRO A 361 -32.13 14.87 -5.70
N GLY A 362 -32.21 14.17 -6.84
CA GLY A 362 -32.50 12.73 -6.88
C GLY A 362 -33.94 12.32 -6.56
N LEU A 363 -34.78 13.21 -6.06
CA LEU A 363 -36.19 12.91 -5.78
C LEU A 363 -37.15 13.58 -6.77
N GLY A 364 -36.78 14.73 -7.33
CA GLY A 364 -37.54 15.41 -8.36
C GLY A 364 -38.42 16.57 -7.84
N VAL A 365 -39.41 16.98 -8.66
CA VAL A 365 -40.24 18.14 -8.47
C VAL A 365 -41.57 17.74 -7.80
N ASP A 366 -42.01 18.51 -6.79
CA ASP A 366 -43.35 18.38 -6.19
C ASP A 366 -44.43 18.59 -7.26
N THR A 367 -45.46 17.74 -7.27
CA THR A 367 -46.50 17.76 -8.30
C THR A 367 -47.24 19.10 -8.41
N ARG A 368 -47.36 19.85 -7.31
CA ARG A 368 -48.01 21.17 -7.24
C ARG A 368 -47.21 22.29 -7.93
N TYR A 369 -45.92 22.08 -8.13
CA TYR A 369 -44.98 23.05 -8.68
C TYR A 369 -44.45 22.65 -10.06
N ARG A 370 -45.04 21.64 -10.67
CA ARG A 370 -44.70 21.26 -12.06
C ARG A 370 -45.20 22.28 -13.06
N ALA A 371 -44.37 22.61 -14.02
CA ALA A 371 -44.76 23.48 -15.12
C ALA A 371 -45.98 22.89 -15.86
N PRO A 372 -47.06 23.68 -16.08
CA PRO A 372 -48.20 23.28 -16.87
C PRO A 372 -47.81 22.91 -18.30
N LYS A 373 -48.64 22.11 -18.98
CA LYS A 373 -48.38 21.72 -20.37
C LYS A 373 -48.23 22.98 -21.22
N ASN A 374 -47.10 23.05 -21.98
CA ASN A 374 -46.71 24.20 -22.80
C ASN A 374 -46.32 25.50 -22.08
N ALA A 375 -46.29 25.56 -20.75
CA ALA A 375 -45.78 26.72 -20.01
C ALA A 375 -44.25 26.69 -19.88
N PRO A 376 -43.62 27.87 -19.65
CA PRO A 376 -42.21 27.91 -19.33
C PRO A 376 -41.89 27.13 -18.05
N GLY A 377 -40.88 26.26 -18.10
CA GLY A 377 -40.45 25.51 -16.94
C GLY A 377 -38.93 25.45 -16.87
N VAL A 378 -38.41 25.00 -15.73
CA VAL A 378 -36.99 24.88 -15.47
C VAL A 378 -36.68 23.53 -14.85
N LEU A 379 -35.63 22.88 -15.35
CA LEU A 379 -35.13 21.59 -14.86
C LEU A 379 -33.84 21.83 -14.07
N PRO A 380 -33.91 21.76 -12.73
CA PRO A 380 -32.70 21.86 -11.89
C PRO A 380 -31.97 20.56 -11.86
N GLU A 381 -30.62 20.67 -11.82
CA GLU A 381 -29.70 19.55 -11.66
C GLU A 381 -28.61 19.96 -10.66
N TRP A 382 -28.41 19.14 -9.63
CA TRP A 382 -27.31 19.31 -8.69
C TRP A 382 -26.07 18.58 -9.16
N ARG A 383 -24.98 19.30 -9.37
CA ARG A 383 -23.66 18.73 -9.74
C ARG A 383 -22.66 18.97 -8.62
N LYS A 384 -22.14 17.90 -8.06
CA LYS A 384 -20.98 17.98 -7.14
C LYS A 384 -19.75 18.36 -7.98
N MET A 385 -18.99 19.36 -7.53
CA MET A 385 -17.67 19.64 -8.09
C MET A 385 -16.74 18.53 -7.63
N SER A 386 -16.05 17.89 -8.60
CA SER A 386 -14.99 16.94 -8.30
C SER A 386 -13.82 17.74 -7.75
N GLY A 387 -13.48 17.52 -6.48
CA GLY A 387 -12.26 18.04 -5.87
C GLY A 387 -11.06 17.18 -6.23
#